data_2787946098cb7227d4c627e1b4f66233
#
_entry.id   2787946098cb7227d4c627e1b4f66233
#
_cell.length_a   1.000
_cell.length_b   1.000
_cell.length_c   1.000
_cell.angle_alpha   90.00
_cell.angle_beta   90.00
_cell.angle_gamma   90.00
#
_symmetry.space_group_name_H-M   'P 1'
#
loop_
_entity.id
_entity.type
_entity.pdbx_description
1 polymer ?
#
loop_
_entity_poly.entity_id
_entity_poly.type
_entity_poly.pdbx_seq_one_letter_code
_entity_poly.pdbx_strand_id
1 'polypeptide(L)'
;MISDELEKTLQRTQKFAKSFKHQYMTLEHLLFSMLDDNDVIKVLDACVIDKDKLKKNLEKFVERNLRDLVNESSENEVKPTLGFQRVIQRAVIHVQSSGKEEANAANVLVAIFSERESHAVYFLQQENLNRLDVVNYLSHGIEKENERDDFDQVLNDYTENNKQKKSNQNIKKISVDLNKKTPTNKKKPN
;
A
#
# COMPACT_ATOMS: atom_id res chain seq x y z
N MET A 1 -4.63 -24.47 -3.93
CA MET A 1 -3.78 -24.65 -5.12
C MET A 1 -3.25 -23.29 -5.56
N ILE A 2 -2.13 -23.24 -6.22
CA ILE A 2 -1.55 -22.00 -6.77
C ILE A 2 -1.70 -21.99 -8.30
N SER A 3 -1.81 -20.80 -8.90
CA SER A 3 -1.91 -20.65 -10.36
C SER A 3 -0.59 -20.98 -11.07
N ASP A 4 -0.68 -21.35 -12.34
CA ASP A 4 0.51 -21.62 -13.16
C ASP A 4 1.46 -20.41 -13.25
N GLU A 5 0.90 -19.21 -13.32
CA GLU A 5 1.71 -17.97 -13.32
C GLU A 5 2.42 -17.75 -11.98
N LEU A 6 1.76 -18.01 -10.86
CA LEU A 6 2.40 -17.93 -9.55
C LEU A 6 3.52 -18.99 -9.43
N GLU A 7 3.31 -20.19 -9.92
CA GLU A 7 4.35 -21.22 -9.94
C GLU A 7 5.58 -20.77 -10.71
N LYS A 8 5.41 -20.16 -11.90
CA LYS A 8 6.51 -19.57 -12.66
C LYS A 8 7.21 -18.44 -11.89
N THR A 9 6.46 -17.62 -11.20
CA THR A 9 7.01 -16.55 -10.34
C THR A 9 7.85 -17.14 -9.20
N LEU A 10 7.41 -18.23 -8.57
CA LEU A 10 8.19 -18.92 -7.55
C LEU A 10 9.48 -19.55 -8.12
N GLN A 11 9.43 -20.10 -9.32
CA GLN A 11 10.63 -20.58 -10.01
C GLN A 11 11.61 -19.45 -10.33
N ARG A 12 11.13 -18.29 -10.79
CA ARG A 12 11.98 -17.10 -10.98
C ARG A 12 12.61 -16.63 -9.68
N THR A 13 11.86 -16.67 -8.58
CA THR A 13 12.37 -16.33 -7.24
C THR A 13 13.54 -17.24 -6.84
N GLN A 14 13.41 -18.54 -7.05
CA GLN A 14 14.48 -19.50 -6.77
C GLN A 14 15.73 -19.22 -7.61
N LYS A 15 15.55 -18.98 -8.91
CA LYS A 15 16.66 -18.63 -9.82
C LYS A 15 17.35 -17.32 -9.42
N PHE A 16 16.57 -16.33 -9.00
CA PHE A 16 17.09 -15.05 -8.54
C PHE A 16 17.93 -15.20 -7.27
N ALA A 17 17.45 -15.93 -6.26
CA ALA A 17 18.23 -16.22 -5.06
C ALA A 17 19.52 -17.02 -5.38
N LYS A 18 19.45 -17.99 -6.28
CA LYS A 18 20.63 -18.74 -6.74
C LYS A 18 21.67 -17.86 -7.44
N SER A 19 21.24 -16.85 -8.19
CA SER A 19 22.14 -15.94 -8.90
C SER A 19 23.08 -15.18 -7.95
N PHE A 20 22.65 -14.96 -6.70
CA PHE A 20 23.43 -14.38 -5.62
C PHE A 20 24.10 -15.42 -4.72
N LYS A 21 23.98 -16.71 -5.03
CA LYS A 21 24.42 -17.82 -4.17
C LYS A 21 23.81 -17.82 -2.77
N HIS A 22 22.60 -17.28 -2.64
CA HIS A 22 21.86 -17.31 -1.39
C HIS A 22 21.29 -18.69 -1.12
N GLN A 23 21.44 -19.18 0.12
CA GLN A 23 20.90 -20.46 0.56
C GLN A 23 19.42 -20.41 0.92
N TYR A 24 18.85 -19.21 1.11
CA TYR A 24 17.44 -18.99 1.43
C TYR A 24 16.78 -18.00 0.48
N MET A 25 15.50 -18.27 0.16
CA MET A 25 14.61 -17.31 -0.45
C MET A 25 13.87 -16.54 0.62
N THR A 26 13.98 -15.23 0.61
CA THR A 26 13.26 -14.33 1.50
C THR A 26 12.06 -13.69 0.79
N LEU A 27 11.25 -12.93 1.53
CA LEU A 27 10.15 -12.15 0.96
C LEU A 27 10.63 -11.06 0.00
N GLU A 28 11.85 -10.57 0.17
CA GLU A 28 12.45 -9.57 -0.72
C GLU A 28 12.81 -10.19 -2.08
N HIS A 29 13.30 -11.43 -2.11
CA HIS A 29 13.48 -12.19 -3.35
C HIS A 29 12.14 -12.43 -4.04
N LEU A 30 11.12 -12.81 -3.27
CA LEU A 30 9.78 -13.07 -3.78
C LEU A 30 9.17 -11.81 -4.40
N LEU A 31 9.17 -10.70 -3.67
CA LEU A 31 8.62 -9.45 -4.15
C LEU A 31 9.32 -8.98 -5.43
N PHE A 32 10.64 -9.07 -5.51
CA PHE A 32 11.39 -8.74 -6.73
C PHE A 32 10.89 -9.52 -7.94
N SER A 33 10.72 -10.83 -7.80
CA SER A 33 10.22 -11.67 -8.90
C SER A 33 8.74 -11.42 -9.23
N MET A 34 7.94 -11.05 -8.23
CA MET A 34 6.52 -10.70 -8.41
C MET A 34 6.31 -9.43 -9.24
N LEU A 35 7.30 -8.54 -9.31
CA LEU A 35 7.20 -7.32 -10.13
C LEU A 35 7.13 -7.61 -11.63
N ASP A 36 7.48 -8.80 -12.07
CA ASP A 36 7.36 -9.27 -13.45
C ASP A 36 6.12 -10.16 -13.66
N ASP A 37 5.30 -10.36 -12.65
CA ASP A 37 4.05 -11.12 -12.72
C ASP A 37 2.90 -10.24 -13.19
N ASN A 38 2.13 -10.71 -14.16
CA ASN A 38 1.06 -9.92 -14.78
C ASN A 38 -0.03 -9.48 -13.81
N ASP A 39 -0.40 -10.31 -12.85
CA ASP A 39 -1.42 -9.96 -11.86
C ASP A 39 -0.94 -8.86 -10.92
N VAL A 40 0.33 -8.89 -10.54
CA VAL A 40 0.96 -7.85 -9.71
C VAL A 40 1.17 -6.56 -10.51
N ILE A 41 1.62 -6.64 -11.76
CA ILE A 41 1.79 -5.48 -12.64
C ILE A 41 0.49 -4.68 -12.74
N LYS A 42 -0.64 -5.35 -12.94
CA LYS A 42 -1.97 -4.69 -13.02
C LYS A 42 -2.31 -3.95 -11.72
N VAL A 43 -2.04 -4.55 -10.56
CA VAL A 43 -2.25 -3.90 -9.26
C VAL A 43 -1.37 -2.66 -9.11
N LEU A 44 -0.09 -2.80 -9.40
CA LEU A 44 0.88 -1.70 -9.25
C LEU A 44 0.59 -0.55 -10.21
N ASP A 45 0.18 -0.84 -11.45
CA ASP A 45 -0.22 0.18 -12.43
C ASP A 45 -1.48 0.92 -11.96
N ALA A 46 -2.49 0.19 -11.47
CA ALA A 46 -3.72 0.79 -10.93
C ALA A 46 -3.46 1.66 -9.69
N CYS A 47 -2.48 1.30 -8.88
CA CYS A 47 -2.06 2.07 -7.69
C CYS A 47 -0.99 3.13 -7.99
N VAL A 48 -0.62 3.32 -9.25
CA VAL A 48 0.37 4.32 -9.72
C VAL A 48 1.73 4.17 -9.01
N ILE A 49 2.21 2.93 -8.93
CA ILE A 49 3.49 2.60 -8.30
C ILE A 49 4.63 2.65 -9.31
N ASP A 50 5.73 3.30 -8.96
CA ASP A 50 6.98 3.27 -9.72
C ASP A 50 7.67 1.90 -9.56
N LYS A 51 7.35 0.98 -10.47
CA LYS A 51 7.87 -0.39 -10.47
C LYS A 51 9.38 -0.44 -10.64
N ASP A 52 9.94 0.42 -11.48
CA ASP A 52 11.38 0.43 -11.74
C ASP A 52 12.18 0.87 -10.52
N LYS A 53 11.69 1.87 -9.81
CA LYS A 53 12.28 2.31 -8.55
C LYS A 53 12.20 1.23 -7.48
N LEU A 54 11.04 0.59 -7.34
CA LEU A 54 10.83 -0.50 -6.40
C LEU A 54 11.77 -1.68 -6.72
N LYS A 55 11.88 -2.05 -7.99
CA LYS A 55 12.75 -3.12 -8.46
C LYS A 55 14.22 -2.85 -8.16
N LYS A 56 14.70 -1.64 -8.44
CA LYS A 56 16.07 -1.23 -8.13
C LYS A 56 16.37 -1.25 -6.64
N ASN A 57 15.44 -0.79 -5.81
CA ASN A 57 15.61 -0.78 -4.36
C ASN A 57 15.70 -2.20 -3.80
N LEU A 58 14.86 -3.10 -4.28
CA LEU A 58 14.88 -4.52 -3.89
C LEU A 58 16.16 -5.22 -4.33
N GLU A 59 16.60 -5.00 -5.57
CA GLU A 59 17.84 -5.58 -6.08
C GLU A 59 19.07 -5.15 -5.26
N LYS A 60 19.18 -3.86 -4.98
CA LYS A 60 20.25 -3.33 -4.12
C LYS A 60 20.21 -3.92 -2.72
N PHE A 61 19.03 -4.08 -2.16
CA PHE A 61 18.85 -4.68 -0.84
C PHE A 61 19.31 -6.14 -0.83
N VAL A 62 18.85 -6.94 -1.79
CA VAL A 62 19.23 -8.35 -1.92
C VAL A 62 20.74 -8.49 -2.09
N GLU A 63 21.36 -7.67 -2.92
CA GLU A 63 22.80 -7.70 -3.17
C GLU A 63 23.62 -7.31 -1.94
N ARG A 64 23.19 -6.28 -1.21
CA ARG A 64 24.03 -5.63 -0.17
C ARG A 64 23.70 -6.11 1.23
N ASN A 65 22.44 -6.34 1.55
CA ASN A 65 21.97 -6.58 2.91
C ASN A 65 21.77 -8.06 3.23
N LEU A 66 21.72 -8.93 2.22
CA LEU A 66 21.54 -10.37 2.40
C LEU A 66 22.83 -11.19 2.22
N ARG A 67 23.98 -10.56 2.42
CA ARG A 67 25.29 -11.24 2.27
C ARG A 67 25.49 -12.41 3.22
N ASP A 68 24.86 -12.38 4.39
CA ASP A 68 24.91 -13.48 5.35
C ASP A 68 24.20 -14.76 4.85
N LEU A 69 23.39 -14.64 3.80
CA LEU A 69 22.74 -15.79 3.16
C LEU A 69 23.61 -16.45 2.08
N VAL A 70 24.76 -15.88 1.75
CA VAL A 70 25.68 -16.43 0.72
C VAL A 70 26.27 -17.74 1.20
N ASN A 71 26.15 -18.78 0.39
CA ASN A 71 26.79 -20.06 0.58
C ASN A 71 27.60 -20.44 -0.67
N GLU A 72 28.89 -20.56 -0.51
CA GLU A 72 29.83 -20.89 -1.61
C GLU A 72 29.73 -22.35 -2.08
N SER A 73 29.12 -23.23 -1.31
CA SER A 73 28.92 -24.62 -1.73
C SER A 73 27.82 -24.70 -2.80
N SER A 74 28.22 -25.05 -4.01
CA SER A 74 27.36 -25.05 -5.21
C SER A 74 26.27 -26.11 -5.24
N GLU A 75 26.21 -26.98 -4.24
CA GLU A 75 25.27 -28.13 -4.22
C GLU A 75 24.00 -27.86 -3.38
N ASN A 76 23.88 -26.70 -2.74
CA ASN A 76 22.76 -26.47 -1.85
C ASN A 76 21.51 -25.98 -2.59
N GLU A 77 20.44 -26.71 -2.37
CA GLU A 77 19.10 -26.30 -2.74
C GLU A 77 18.70 -25.04 -1.98
N VAL A 78 18.17 -24.04 -2.69
CA VAL A 78 17.65 -22.81 -2.07
C VAL A 78 16.34 -23.11 -1.35
N LYS A 79 16.28 -22.83 -0.06
CA LYS A 79 15.12 -23.10 0.79
C LYS A 79 14.34 -21.82 1.09
N PRO A 80 13.01 -21.87 1.13
CA PRO A 80 12.22 -20.71 1.57
C PRO A 80 12.41 -20.48 3.08
N THR A 81 12.45 -19.21 3.49
CA THR A 81 12.39 -18.84 4.91
C THR A 81 11.00 -19.14 5.50
N LEU A 82 10.90 -19.17 6.82
CA LEU A 82 9.60 -19.35 7.50
C LEU A 82 8.60 -18.26 7.14
N GLY A 83 9.04 -17.00 7.03
CA GLY A 83 8.19 -15.89 6.58
C GLY A 83 7.66 -16.09 5.15
N PHE A 84 8.51 -16.57 4.25
CA PHE A 84 8.11 -16.94 2.90
C PHE A 84 7.03 -18.02 2.89
N GLN A 85 7.25 -19.10 3.65
CA GLN A 85 6.29 -20.21 3.76
C GLN A 85 4.95 -19.74 4.34
N ARG A 86 4.95 -18.92 5.40
CA ARG A 86 3.74 -18.37 5.99
C ARG A 86 2.93 -17.53 5.01
N VAL A 87 3.58 -16.70 4.22
CA VAL A 87 2.93 -15.86 3.21
C VAL A 87 2.24 -16.69 2.15
N ILE A 88 2.91 -17.69 1.59
CA ILE A 88 2.30 -18.59 0.60
C ILE A 88 1.11 -19.36 1.18
N GLN A 89 1.27 -19.95 2.37
CA GLN A 89 0.18 -20.66 3.04
C GLN A 89 -1.02 -19.75 3.31
N ARG A 90 -0.78 -18.53 3.79
CA ARG A 90 -1.85 -17.56 4.08
C ARG A 90 -2.60 -17.16 2.82
N ALA A 91 -1.92 -16.94 1.70
CA ALA A 91 -2.55 -16.64 0.43
C ALA A 91 -3.45 -17.79 -0.05
N VAL A 92 -2.97 -19.04 0.03
CA VAL A 92 -3.74 -20.23 -0.36
C VAL A 92 -4.97 -20.41 0.54
N ILE A 93 -4.81 -20.32 1.85
CA ILE A 93 -5.92 -20.48 2.82
C ILE A 93 -6.98 -19.40 2.59
N HIS A 94 -6.56 -18.15 2.38
CA HIS A 94 -7.48 -17.04 2.13
C HIS A 94 -8.31 -17.26 0.86
N VAL A 95 -7.69 -17.68 -0.21
CA VAL A 95 -8.34 -17.96 -1.49
C VAL A 95 -9.34 -19.11 -1.36
N GLN A 96 -8.95 -20.19 -0.72
CA GLN A 96 -9.84 -21.33 -0.44
C GLN A 96 -11.04 -20.94 0.42
N SER A 97 -10.83 -20.13 1.45
CA SER A 97 -11.90 -19.62 2.32
C SER A 97 -12.89 -18.71 1.59
N SER A 98 -12.46 -18.04 0.52
CA SER A 98 -13.32 -17.20 -0.31
C SER A 98 -13.97 -17.93 -1.48
N GLY A 99 -13.83 -19.25 -1.55
CA GLY A 99 -14.43 -20.10 -2.57
C GLY A 99 -13.77 -20.04 -3.94
N LYS A 100 -12.56 -19.51 -4.03
CA LYS A 100 -11.73 -19.52 -5.25
C LYS A 100 -10.83 -20.74 -5.26
N GLU A 101 -10.52 -21.24 -6.44
CA GLU A 101 -9.75 -22.48 -6.58
C GLU A 101 -8.23 -22.25 -6.47
N GLU A 102 -7.73 -21.15 -6.97
CA GLU A 102 -6.30 -20.90 -7.13
C GLU A 102 -5.89 -19.54 -6.56
N ALA A 103 -4.77 -19.54 -5.82
CA ALA A 103 -4.07 -18.33 -5.41
C ALA A 103 -3.13 -17.84 -6.52
N ASN A 104 -3.19 -16.57 -6.85
CA ASN A 104 -2.29 -15.90 -7.77
C ASN A 104 -1.30 -14.97 -7.04
N ALA A 105 -0.40 -14.35 -7.78
CA ALA A 105 0.61 -13.47 -7.19
C ALA A 105 0.01 -12.22 -6.52
N ALA A 106 -1.13 -11.71 -6.97
CA ALA A 106 -1.81 -10.61 -6.29
C ALA A 106 -2.34 -11.01 -4.91
N ASN A 107 -2.82 -12.23 -4.74
CA ASN A 107 -3.18 -12.79 -3.44
C ASN A 107 -1.96 -12.91 -2.52
N VAL A 108 -0.82 -13.31 -3.05
CA VAL A 108 0.46 -13.36 -2.33
C VAL A 108 0.90 -11.95 -1.91
N LEU A 109 0.74 -10.95 -2.77
CA LEU A 109 1.05 -9.56 -2.46
C LEU A 109 0.25 -9.06 -1.24
N VAL A 110 -1.04 -9.35 -1.16
CA VAL A 110 -1.86 -9.05 0.04
C VAL A 110 -1.29 -9.75 1.27
N ALA A 111 -0.92 -11.02 1.15
CA ALA A 111 -0.40 -11.80 2.28
C ALA A 111 0.96 -11.29 2.78
N ILE A 112 1.81 -10.73 1.91
CA ILE A 112 3.11 -10.14 2.30
C ILE A 112 2.94 -9.06 3.36
N PHE A 113 1.90 -8.24 3.30
CA PHE A 113 1.65 -7.17 4.28
C PHE A 113 1.45 -7.67 5.71
N SER A 114 1.17 -8.95 5.91
CA SER A 114 1.07 -9.55 7.23
C SER A 114 2.43 -9.73 7.92
N GLU A 115 3.51 -9.80 7.15
CA GLU A 115 4.89 -9.84 7.65
C GLU A 115 5.43 -8.40 7.80
N ARG A 116 4.89 -7.68 8.79
CA ARG A 116 5.06 -6.23 8.97
C ARG A 116 6.50 -5.78 9.15
N GLU A 117 7.35 -6.63 9.70
CA GLU A 117 8.76 -6.34 9.94
C GLU A 117 9.68 -6.69 8.77
N SER A 118 9.13 -7.25 7.69
CA SER A 118 9.91 -7.54 6.49
C SER A 118 10.32 -6.26 5.76
N HIS A 119 11.49 -6.27 5.14
CA HIS A 119 11.91 -5.19 4.25
C HIS A 119 11.06 -5.12 2.99
N ALA A 120 10.44 -6.23 2.57
CA ALA A 120 9.47 -6.23 1.48
C ALA A 120 8.31 -5.26 1.75
N VAL A 121 7.69 -5.33 2.93
CA VAL A 121 6.64 -4.38 3.35
C VAL A 121 7.17 -2.96 3.44
N TYR A 122 8.37 -2.78 3.98
CA TYR A 122 9.01 -1.46 4.04
C TYR A 122 9.13 -0.81 2.65
N PHE A 123 9.60 -1.54 1.65
CA PHE A 123 9.73 -1.01 0.28
C PHE A 123 8.39 -0.72 -0.37
N LEU A 124 7.37 -1.54 -0.14
CA LEU A 124 6.01 -1.27 -0.61
C LEU A 124 5.43 0.01 0.01
N GLN A 125 5.61 0.20 1.30
CA GLN A 125 5.16 1.40 2.03
C GLN A 125 5.93 2.65 1.60
N GLN A 126 7.21 2.53 1.26
CA GLN A 126 8.01 3.63 0.68
C GLN A 126 7.41 4.15 -0.64
N GLU A 127 6.79 3.28 -1.42
CA GLU A 127 6.07 3.63 -2.64
C GLU A 127 4.59 3.98 -2.37
N ASN A 128 4.21 4.19 -1.12
CA ASN A 128 2.84 4.54 -0.73
C ASN A 128 1.80 3.45 -1.02
N LEU A 129 2.20 2.19 -1.11
CA LEU A 129 1.29 1.07 -1.25
C LEU A 129 1.03 0.43 0.10
N ASN A 130 -0.24 0.30 0.47
CA ASN A 130 -0.67 -0.43 1.66
C ASN A 130 -1.58 -1.62 1.30
N ARG A 131 -1.86 -2.46 2.29
CA ARG A 131 -2.69 -3.64 2.10
C ARG A 131 -4.09 -3.30 1.57
N LEU A 132 -4.68 -2.25 2.08
CA LEU A 132 -6.04 -1.83 1.71
C LEU A 132 -6.12 -1.43 0.23
N ASP A 133 -5.12 -0.74 -0.30
CA ASP A 133 -5.05 -0.38 -1.71
C ASP A 133 -5.14 -1.62 -2.61
N VAL A 134 -4.40 -2.67 -2.27
CA VAL A 134 -4.38 -3.93 -3.04
C VAL A 134 -5.73 -4.66 -2.89
N VAL A 135 -6.25 -4.75 -1.68
CA VAL A 135 -7.53 -5.40 -1.40
C VAL A 135 -8.69 -4.69 -2.12
N ASN A 136 -8.71 -3.36 -2.11
CA ASN A 136 -9.72 -2.57 -2.81
C ASN A 136 -9.68 -2.81 -4.32
N TYR A 137 -8.48 -2.81 -4.91
CA TYR A 137 -8.32 -3.13 -6.32
C TYR A 137 -8.85 -4.54 -6.67
N LEU A 138 -8.48 -5.55 -5.88
CA LEU A 138 -8.90 -6.94 -6.12
C LEU A 138 -10.41 -7.15 -5.93
N SER A 139 -11.04 -6.40 -5.04
CA SER A 139 -12.46 -6.53 -4.71
C SER A 139 -13.35 -5.70 -5.66
N HIS A 140 -12.91 -4.52 -6.08
CA HIS A 140 -13.75 -3.51 -6.73
C HIS A 140 -13.16 -2.97 -8.03
N GLY A 141 -11.89 -3.25 -8.36
CA GLY A 141 -11.19 -2.66 -9.49
C GLY A 141 -10.97 -1.15 -9.36
N ILE A 142 -10.96 -0.63 -8.12
CA ILE A 142 -10.81 0.80 -7.83
C ILE A 142 -9.34 1.20 -7.92
N GLU A 143 -9.06 2.20 -8.73
CA GLU A 143 -7.74 2.81 -8.85
C GLU A 143 -7.48 3.77 -7.70
N LYS A 144 -6.25 3.81 -7.22
CA LYS A 144 -5.84 4.63 -6.07
C LYS A 144 -5.99 6.15 -6.30
N GLU A 145 -5.85 6.61 -7.54
CA GLU A 145 -6.04 8.02 -7.90
C GLU A 145 -7.47 8.50 -7.66
N ASN A 146 -8.47 7.67 -7.98
CA ASN A 146 -9.87 8.03 -7.78
C ASN A 146 -10.22 8.21 -6.29
N GLU A 147 -9.60 7.42 -5.40
CA GLU A 147 -9.84 7.57 -3.96
C GLU A 147 -9.20 8.83 -3.37
N ARG A 148 -8.06 9.29 -3.91
CA ARG A 148 -7.40 10.53 -3.46
C ARG A 148 -8.19 11.76 -3.90
N ASP A 149 -8.64 11.79 -5.14
CA ASP A 149 -9.41 12.91 -5.68
C ASP A 149 -10.75 13.07 -4.96
N ASP A 150 -11.45 11.98 -4.67
CA ASP A 150 -12.69 11.99 -3.90
C ASP A 150 -12.48 12.44 -2.44
N PHE A 151 -11.39 12.00 -1.81
CA PHE A 151 -11.08 12.40 -0.43
C PHE A 151 -10.65 13.86 -0.33
N ASP A 152 -9.85 14.33 -1.27
CA ASP A 152 -9.43 15.75 -1.33
C ASP A 152 -10.60 16.68 -1.68
N GLN A 153 -11.54 16.25 -2.52
CA GLN A 153 -12.78 16.99 -2.77
C GLN A 153 -13.65 17.07 -1.52
N VAL A 154 -13.84 15.97 -0.82
CA VAL A 154 -14.60 15.95 0.44
C VAL A 154 -13.95 16.85 1.50
N LEU A 155 -12.63 16.83 1.64
CA LEU A 155 -11.91 17.71 2.57
C LEU A 155 -12.04 19.19 2.19
N ASN A 156 -11.96 19.52 0.90
CA ASN A 156 -12.12 20.87 0.42
C ASN A 156 -13.54 21.40 0.68
N ASP A 157 -14.57 20.61 0.42
CA ASP A 157 -15.96 20.93 0.71
C ASP A 157 -16.20 21.17 2.22
N TYR A 158 -15.60 20.37 3.08
CA TYR A 158 -15.66 20.57 4.54
C TYR A 158 -14.96 21.85 5.00
N THR A 159 -13.83 22.19 4.39
CA THR A 159 -13.07 23.38 4.75
C THR A 159 -13.75 24.67 4.26
N GLU A 160 -14.35 24.65 3.08
CA GLU A 160 -15.10 25.80 2.54
C GLU A 160 -16.41 26.04 3.31
N ASN A 161 -17.16 25.01 3.60
CA ASN A 161 -18.38 25.10 4.41
C ASN A 161 -18.10 25.64 5.83
N ASN A 162 -16.98 25.26 6.44
CA ASN A 162 -16.58 25.78 7.74
C ASN A 162 -16.11 27.25 7.69
N LYS A 163 -15.47 27.67 6.60
CA LYS A 163 -15.10 29.07 6.40
C LYS A 163 -16.35 29.97 6.23
N GLN A 164 -17.33 29.52 5.47
CA GLN A 164 -18.59 30.24 5.28
C GLN A 164 -19.41 30.33 6.58
N LYS A 165 -19.46 29.27 7.39
CA LYS A 165 -20.13 29.30 8.70
C LYS A 165 -19.47 30.26 9.67
N LYS A 166 -18.13 30.33 9.71
CA LYS A 166 -17.38 31.28 10.55
C LYS A 166 -17.56 32.73 10.09
N SER A 167 -17.58 32.97 8.78
CA SER A 167 -17.80 34.34 8.25
C SER A 167 -19.23 34.82 8.55
N ASN A 168 -20.23 33.95 8.40
CA ASN A 168 -21.62 34.29 8.70
C ASN A 168 -21.88 34.53 10.21
N GLN A 169 -21.18 33.79 11.08
CA GLN A 169 -21.24 34.01 12.53
C GLN A 169 -20.58 35.32 12.93
N ASN A 170 -19.46 35.71 12.30
CA ASN A 170 -18.80 37.00 12.54
C ASN A 170 -19.65 38.18 12.04
N ILE A 171 -20.29 38.06 10.89
CA ILE A 171 -21.19 39.09 10.37
C ILE A 171 -22.41 39.26 11.28
N LYS A 172 -23.01 38.17 11.79
CA LYS A 172 -24.11 38.25 12.76
C LYS A 172 -23.69 38.87 14.09
N LYS A 173 -22.50 38.62 14.60
CA LYS A 173 -21.93 39.24 15.81
C LYS A 173 -21.74 40.75 15.61
N ILE A 174 -21.17 41.19 14.48
CA ILE A 174 -20.94 42.60 14.16
C ILE A 174 -22.27 43.35 14.02
N SER A 175 -23.30 42.79 13.40
CA SER A 175 -24.62 43.44 13.25
C SER A 175 -25.35 43.52 14.58
N VAL A 176 -25.20 42.56 15.51
CA VAL A 176 -25.77 42.63 16.86
C VAL A 176 -25.07 43.69 17.71
N ASP A 177 -23.75 43.84 17.61
CA ASP A 177 -23.00 44.88 18.36
C ASP A 177 -23.30 46.29 17.87
N LEU A 178 -23.58 46.49 16.57
CA LEU A 178 -24.00 47.76 16.00
C LEU A 178 -25.40 48.20 16.47
N ASN A 179 -26.33 47.25 16.68
CA ASN A 179 -27.66 47.55 17.21
C ASN A 179 -27.68 47.86 18.70
N LYS A 180 -26.62 47.49 19.45
CA LYS A 180 -26.47 47.80 20.89
C LYS A 180 -25.86 49.16 21.18
N LYS A 181 -25.33 49.89 20.18
CA LYS A 181 -24.62 51.19 20.33
C LYS A 181 -25.45 52.42 19.94
N THR A 182 -26.75 52.39 19.97
CA THR A 182 -27.56 53.61 19.86
C THR A 182 -27.88 54.15 21.26
N PRO A 183 -27.26 55.25 21.73
CA PRO A 183 -27.67 55.86 22.99
C PRO A 183 -28.98 56.62 22.78
N THR A 184 -30.00 56.22 23.47
CA THR A 184 -31.21 57.04 23.62
C THR A 184 -30.88 58.20 24.55
N ASN A 185 -30.55 59.36 23.98
CA ASN A 185 -30.44 60.63 24.72
C ASN A 185 -31.86 61.14 24.95
N LYS A 186 -32.48 60.85 26.08
CA LYS A 186 -33.63 61.53 26.58
C LYS A 186 -33.16 62.77 27.35
N LYS A 187 -33.17 63.97 26.74
CA LYS A 187 -33.20 65.26 27.47
C LYS A 187 -34.55 65.37 28.12
N LYS A 188 -34.55 65.54 29.45
CA LYS A 188 -35.73 66.10 30.17
C LYS A 188 -35.80 67.57 29.98
N PRO A 189 -36.98 68.16 29.70
CA PRO A 189 -37.20 69.62 29.81
C PRO A 189 -37.49 69.98 31.27
N ASN A 190 -37.08 71.18 31.67
CA ASN A 190 -37.46 71.88 32.89
C ASN A 190 -38.93 72.16 32.96
#